data_bfe8a194e63d82f48b925791110ab573
#
_entry.id   bfe8a194e63d82f48b925791110ab573
#
_cell.length_a   1.000
_cell.length_b   1.000
_cell.length_c   1.000
_cell.angle_alpha   90.00
_cell.angle_beta   90.00
_cell.angle_gamma   90.00
#
_symmetry.space_group_name_H-M   'P 1'
#
loop_
_entity.id
_entity.type
_entity.pdbx_description
1 polymer ?
#
loop_
_entity_poly.entity_id
_entity_poly.type
_entity_poly.pdbx_seq_one_letter_code
_entity_poly.pdbx_strand_id
1 'polypeptide(L)'
;MEKYSTDFLIAAHNKSSSHKEGILSSEKCICFYCQEIYPPTEIEEWIEENSGGETAVCPKCGIDSVLGSKSDLPIYDKEFIDQMTEYFF
;
A
#
# COMPACT_ATOMS: atom_id res chain seq x y z
N MET A 1 0.89 17.61 -15.13
CA MET A 1 1.82 16.58 -15.62
C MET A 1 2.08 15.56 -14.54
N GLU A 2 1.97 14.30 -14.87
CA GLU A 2 2.18 13.23 -13.91
C GLU A 2 3.66 12.98 -13.66
N LYS A 3 4.03 12.86 -12.39
CA LYS A 3 5.40 12.65 -11.96
C LYS A 3 5.85 11.19 -12.16
N TYR A 4 4.93 10.26 -12.05
CA TYR A 4 5.22 8.83 -12.13
C TYR A 4 4.56 8.20 -13.33
N SER A 5 5.25 7.26 -13.99
CA SER A 5 4.72 6.58 -15.15
C SER A 5 3.64 5.56 -14.75
N THR A 6 2.77 5.23 -15.71
CA THR A 6 1.75 4.20 -15.50
C THR A 6 2.39 2.86 -15.10
N ASP A 7 3.50 2.49 -15.76
CA ASP A 7 4.20 1.24 -15.44
C ASP A 7 4.69 1.22 -13.99
N PHE A 8 5.16 2.37 -13.50
CA PHE A 8 5.61 2.48 -12.11
C PHE A 8 4.43 2.30 -11.15
N LEU A 9 3.29 2.91 -11.46
CA LEU A 9 2.09 2.80 -10.62
C LEU A 9 1.56 1.36 -10.59
N ILE A 10 1.58 0.67 -11.73
CA ILE A 10 1.16 -0.74 -11.77
C ILE A 10 2.09 -1.62 -10.96
N ALA A 11 3.41 -1.41 -11.07
CA ALA A 11 4.38 -2.15 -10.29
C ALA A 11 4.18 -1.90 -8.79
N ALA A 12 3.88 -0.65 -8.42
CA ALA A 12 3.61 -0.29 -7.03
C ALA A 12 2.35 -0.99 -6.52
N HIS A 13 1.30 -1.04 -7.34
CA HIS A 13 0.06 -1.72 -6.97
C HIS A 13 0.32 -3.20 -6.67
N ASN A 14 1.18 -3.84 -7.44
CA ASN A 14 1.51 -5.24 -7.21
C ASN A 14 2.16 -5.48 -5.86
N LYS A 15 2.78 -4.45 -5.27
CA LYS A 15 3.38 -4.55 -3.94
C LYS A 15 2.37 -4.35 -2.82
N SER A 16 1.10 -4.12 -3.14
CA SER A 16 0.05 -3.97 -2.13
C SER A 16 -0.64 -5.29 -1.78
N SER A 17 -0.10 -6.41 -2.24
CA SER A 17 -0.65 -7.73 -1.93
C SER A 17 0.46 -8.72 -1.58
N SER A 18 0.11 -9.78 -0.84
CA SER A 18 1.03 -10.85 -0.43
C SER A 18 2.31 -10.28 0.22
N HIS A 19 2.15 -9.30 1.09
CA HIS A 19 3.28 -8.50 1.57
C HIS A 19 3.39 -8.41 3.10
N LYS A 20 2.84 -9.41 3.81
CA LYS A 20 2.80 -9.35 5.28
C LYS A 20 4.14 -9.10 5.93
N GLU A 21 5.18 -9.81 5.51
CA GLU A 21 6.52 -9.64 6.09
C GLU A 21 7.06 -8.22 5.87
N GLY A 22 6.89 -7.70 4.67
CA GLY A 22 7.31 -6.34 4.34
C GLY A 22 6.57 -5.30 5.15
N ILE A 23 5.27 -5.49 5.32
CA ILE A 23 4.45 -4.57 6.12
C ILE A 23 4.87 -4.61 7.58
N LEU A 24 5.03 -5.81 8.16
CA LEU A 24 5.39 -5.93 9.56
C LEU A 24 6.78 -5.39 9.88
N SER A 25 7.68 -5.39 8.90
CA SER A 25 9.02 -4.81 9.08
C SER A 25 9.10 -3.33 8.75
N SER A 26 8.02 -2.74 8.25
CA SER A 26 7.96 -1.31 7.94
C SER A 26 7.75 -0.47 9.20
N GLU A 27 8.27 0.75 9.20
CA GLU A 27 8.01 1.70 10.29
C GLU A 27 6.60 2.27 10.17
N LYS A 28 6.19 2.58 8.95
CA LYS A 28 4.89 3.15 8.67
C LYS A 28 4.31 2.55 7.42
N CYS A 29 2.98 2.58 7.33
CA CYS A 29 2.24 2.12 6.17
C CYS A 29 1.30 3.23 5.73
N ILE A 30 0.90 3.20 4.47
CA ILE A 30 -0.08 4.14 3.94
C ILE A 30 -1.08 3.38 3.07
N CYS A 31 -2.34 3.75 3.17
CA CYS A 31 -3.37 3.25 2.27
C CYS A 31 -3.53 4.25 1.14
N PHE A 32 -3.36 3.81 -0.11
CA PHE A 32 -3.48 4.73 -1.22
C PHE A 32 -4.94 4.97 -1.66
N TYR A 33 -5.89 4.47 -0.91
CA TYR A 33 -7.30 4.85 -1.11
C TYR A 33 -7.68 6.00 -0.18
N CYS A 34 -7.55 5.81 1.14
CA CYS A 34 -7.92 6.84 2.12
C CYS A 34 -6.76 7.77 2.47
N GLN A 35 -5.54 7.42 2.05
CA GLN A 35 -4.31 8.19 2.26
C GLN A 35 -3.92 8.40 3.72
N GLU A 36 -4.44 7.56 4.63
CA GLU A 36 -4.04 7.60 6.03
C GLU A 36 -2.72 6.86 6.23
N ILE A 37 -1.88 7.40 7.13
CA ILE A 37 -0.60 6.80 7.48
C ILE A 37 -0.69 6.27 8.91
N TYR A 38 -0.17 5.06 9.13
CA TYR A 38 -0.23 4.43 10.45
C TYR A 38 0.88 3.39 10.58
N PRO A 39 1.26 3.02 11.83
CA PRO A 39 2.22 1.94 12.01
C PRO A 39 1.55 0.59 11.69
N PRO A 40 2.34 -0.42 11.29
CA PRO A 40 1.77 -1.73 10.95
C PRO A 40 1.06 -2.40 12.13
N THR A 41 1.34 -1.98 13.36
CA THR A 41 0.67 -2.52 14.55
C THR A 41 -0.82 -2.21 14.60
N GLU A 42 -1.29 -1.24 13.83
CA GLU A 42 -2.72 -0.91 13.75
C GLU A 42 -3.50 -1.84 12.83
N ILE A 43 -2.79 -2.63 12.00
CA ILE A 43 -3.45 -3.55 11.08
C ILE A 43 -3.91 -4.78 11.84
N GLU A 44 -5.22 -5.05 11.80
CA GLU A 44 -5.82 -6.16 12.52
C GLU A 44 -6.33 -7.26 11.60
N GLU A 45 -6.54 -6.94 10.33
CA GLU A 45 -7.14 -7.86 9.38
C GLU A 45 -6.21 -8.13 8.21
N TRP A 46 -6.09 -9.40 7.83
CA TRP A 46 -5.24 -9.83 6.72
C TRP A 46 -6.01 -10.78 5.83
N ILE A 47 -5.85 -10.62 4.52
CA ILE A 47 -6.49 -11.48 3.53
C ILE A 47 -5.48 -12.54 3.08
N GLU A 48 -5.84 -13.80 3.19
CA GLU A 48 -5.00 -14.89 2.72
C GLU A 48 -5.16 -15.00 1.20
N GLU A 49 -4.05 -14.91 0.48
CA GLU A 49 -4.07 -14.93 -0.98
C GLU A 49 -3.88 -16.35 -1.52
N ASN A 50 -4.57 -16.66 -2.63
CA ASN A 50 -4.46 -17.98 -3.27
C ASN A 50 -3.05 -18.28 -3.76
N SER A 51 -2.31 -17.25 -4.13
CA SER A 51 -0.92 -17.40 -4.60
C SER A 51 0.09 -17.53 -3.46
N GLY A 52 -0.39 -17.49 -2.22
CA GLY A 52 0.46 -17.51 -1.02
C GLY A 52 0.63 -16.11 -0.46
N GLY A 53 0.99 -16.05 0.82
CA GLY A 53 1.16 -14.77 1.51
C GLY A 53 -0.15 -14.18 1.99
N GLU A 54 -0.05 -13.07 2.69
CA GLU A 54 -1.20 -12.38 3.24
C GLU A 54 -1.15 -10.89 2.87
N THR A 55 -2.31 -10.32 2.64
CA THR A 55 -2.47 -8.92 2.24
C THR A 55 -3.11 -8.12 3.36
N ALA A 56 -2.52 -6.99 3.72
CA ALA A 56 -3.04 -6.13 4.78
C ALA A 56 -4.32 -5.43 4.34
N VAL A 57 -5.28 -5.36 5.26
CA VAL A 57 -6.50 -4.57 5.07
C VAL A 57 -6.33 -3.28 5.86
N CYS A 58 -6.60 -2.14 5.23
CA CYS A 58 -6.45 -0.85 5.88
C CYS A 58 -7.39 -0.75 7.09
N PRO A 59 -6.85 -0.45 8.29
CA PRO A 59 -7.70 -0.35 9.48
C PRO A 59 -8.58 0.90 9.50
N LYS A 60 -8.35 1.82 8.58
CA LYS A 60 -9.11 3.10 8.55
C LYS A 60 -10.26 3.06 7.57
N CYS A 61 -10.13 2.38 6.43
CA CYS A 61 -11.18 2.36 5.41
C CYS A 61 -11.62 0.96 4.97
N GLY A 62 -10.91 -0.07 5.36
CA GLY A 62 -11.28 -1.46 5.02
C GLY A 62 -10.91 -1.92 3.61
N ILE A 63 -10.08 -1.15 2.91
CA ILE A 63 -9.63 -1.51 1.56
C ILE A 63 -8.23 -2.14 1.63
N ASP A 64 -7.96 -3.08 0.74
CA ASP A 64 -6.67 -3.80 0.69
C ASP A 64 -5.62 -3.08 -0.16
N SER A 65 -5.44 -1.79 0.08
CA SER A 65 -4.53 -0.94 -0.70
C SER A 65 -3.42 -0.35 0.16
N VAL A 66 -2.79 -1.19 0.99
CA VAL A 66 -1.77 -0.76 1.94
C VAL A 66 -0.37 -0.96 1.40
N LEU A 67 0.47 0.06 1.51
CA LEU A 67 1.89 -0.01 1.14
C LEU A 67 2.75 0.32 2.35
N GLY A 68 3.85 -0.41 2.51
CA GLY A 68 4.75 -0.20 3.63
C GLY A 68 5.99 0.62 3.26
N SER A 69 6.62 1.23 4.24
CA SER A 69 7.84 2.01 4.04
C SER A 69 9.01 1.14 3.57
N LYS A 70 8.98 -0.15 3.84
CA LYS A 70 10.02 -1.09 3.40
C LYS A 70 9.87 -1.53 1.94
N SER A 71 8.81 -1.09 1.26
CA SER A 71 8.57 -1.46 -0.13
C SER A 71 9.49 -0.75 -1.13
N ASP A 72 10.31 0.18 -0.67
CA ASP A 72 11.15 1.06 -1.50
C ASP A 72 10.33 2.00 -2.39
N LEU A 73 9.04 2.13 -2.10
CA LEU A 73 8.17 3.05 -2.82
C LEU A 73 8.13 4.40 -2.10
N PRO A 74 7.92 5.50 -2.84
CA PRO A 74 7.89 6.84 -2.23
C PRO A 74 6.56 7.10 -1.51
N ILE A 75 6.24 6.32 -0.49
CA ILE A 75 4.93 6.39 0.19
C ILE A 75 4.67 7.71 0.88
N TYR A 76 5.72 8.49 1.16
CA TYR A 76 5.57 9.80 1.80
C TYR A 76 5.45 10.93 0.79
N ASP A 77 5.56 10.63 -0.51
CA ASP A 77 5.40 11.63 -1.57
C ASP A 77 3.91 11.75 -1.91
N LYS A 78 3.32 12.89 -1.60
CA LYS A 78 1.90 13.11 -1.83
C LYS A 78 1.51 12.95 -3.31
N GLU A 79 2.38 13.36 -4.24
CA GLU A 79 2.11 13.18 -5.66
C GLU A 79 1.97 11.71 -6.03
N PHE A 80 2.85 10.87 -5.47
CA PHE A 80 2.78 9.44 -5.73
C PHE A 80 1.44 8.87 -5.24
N ILE A 81 1.07 9.20 -4.01
CA ILE A 81 -0.16 8.66 -3.42
C ILE A 81 -1.39 9.20 -4.17
N ASP A 82 -1.40 10.48 -4.53
CA ASP A 82 -2.50 11.07 -5.30
C ASP A 82 -2.65 10.38 -6.65
N GLN A 83 -1.54 10.10 -7.34
CA GLN A 83 -1.58 9.39 -8.63
C GLN A 83 -2.08 7.95 -8.46
N MET A 84 -1.66 7.27 -7.40
CA MET A 84 -2.15 5.92 -7.10
C MET A 84 -3.66 5.93 -6.89
N THR A 85 -4.15 6.88 -6.10
CA THR A 85 -5.58 7.00 -5.83
C THR A 85 -6.36 7.26 -7.13
N GLU A 86 -5.89 8.20 -7.94
CA GLU A 86 -6.55 8.54 -9.21
C GLU A 86 -6.53 7.39 -10.19
N TYR A 87 -5.42 6.68 -10.28
CA TYR A 87 -5.28 5.64 -11.28
C TYR A 87 -6.09 4.38 -10.96
N PHE A 88 -6.15 3.99 -9.69
CA PHE A 88 -6.79 2.73 -9.28
C PHE A 88 -8.19 2.90 -8.70
N PHE A 89 -8.60 4.10 -8.39
CA PHE A 89 -9.91 4.42 -7.84
C PHE A 89 -10.52 5.62 -8.57
#